data_21bb4df7239ace9d059b733d86e04b33
#
_entry.id   21bb4df7239ace9d059b733d86e04b33
#
_cell.length_a   1.000
_cell.length_b   1.000
_cell.length_c   1.000
_cell.angle_alpha   90.00
_cell.angle_beta   90.00
_cell.angle_gamma   90.00
#
_symmetry.space_group_name_H-M   'P 1'
#
loop_
_entity.id
_entity.type
_entity.pdbx_description
1 polymer ?
#
loop_
_entity_poly.entity_id
_entity_poly.type
_entity_poly.pdbx_seq_one_letter_code
_entity_poly.pdbx_strand_id
1 'polypeptide(L)'
;MFHRGELTIATRGRGTYELTDRIAEIVRASSAHEGLATVFIHHTSASLIVCENVDPSVRRDLEAFVARLVPDGDPMFSHDAEGDDDMPAHVRSVLTQTSIGVPIANGRLALGTWQGVYLWEHRKTPHERRVTVSIVGE
;
A
#
# COMPACT_ATOMS: atom_id res chain seq x y z
N MET A 1 -1.21 14.48 20.76
CA MET A 1 0.18 14.17 20.41
C MET A 1 0.32 13.83 18.91
N PHE A 2 1.51 13.94 18.41
CA PHE A 2 1.84 13.56 17.03
C PHE A 2 3.09 12.68 17.04
N HIS A 3 3.05 11.59 16.26
CA HIS A 3 4.19 10.70 16.11
C HIS A 3 4.28 10.28 14.64
N ARG A 4 5.49 10.11 14.12
CA ARG A 4 5.70 9.70 12.74
C ARG A 4 6.79 8.64 12.66
N GLY A 5 6.51 7.59 11.92
CA GLY A 5 7.49 6.57 11.59
C GLY A 5 7.54 6.36 10.09
N GLU A 6 8.63 5.80 9.61
CA GLU A 6 8.83 5.52 8.21
C GLU A 6 9.15 4.05 7.97
N LEU A 7 8.66 3.53 6.85
CA LEU A 7 8.94 2.20 6.37
C LEU A 7 9.61 2.29 5.00
N THR A 8 10.64 1.48 4.81
CA THR A 8 11.24 1.25 3.51
C THR A 8 10.99 -0.20 3.12
N ILE A 9 10.38 -0.42 1.97
CA ILE A 9 10.01 -1.75 1.50
C ILE A 9 10.77 -2.03 0.21
N ALA A 10 11.62 -3.07 0.23
CA ALA A 10 12.29 -3.57 -0.95
C ALA A 10 11.36 -4.54 -1.66
N THR A 11 10.80 -4.14 -2.79
CA THR A 11 9.91 -5.00 -3.56
C THR A 11 10.70 -5.86 -4.54
N ARG A 12 10.11 -6.98 -4.97
CA ARG A 12 10.71 -7.90 -5.93
C ARG A 12 9.95 -7.90 -7.25
N GLY A 13 9.17 -6.85 -7.50
CA GLY A 13 8.32 -6.74 -8.65
C GLY A 13 6.85 -6.72 -8.25
N ARG A 14 6.00 -6.80 -9.26
CA ARG A 14 4.55 -6.63 -9.13
C ARG A 14 3.96 -7.61 -8.14
N GLY A 15 3.10 -7.11 -7.25
CA GLY A 15 2.44 -7.90 -6.24
C GLY A 15 2.16 -7.10 -4.97
N THR A 16 1.61 -7.78 -3.98
CA THR A 16 1.24 -7.17 -2.69
C THR A 16 2.22 -7.56 -1.59
N TYR A 17 2.53 -6.59 -0.74
CA TYR A 17 3.49 -6.74 0.36
C TYR A 17 2.81 -6.26 1.64
N GLU A 18 2.58 -7.15 2.59
CA GLU A 18 1.85 -6.81 3.81
C GLU A 18 2.66 -5.88 4.72
N LEU A 19 2.02 -4.83 5.20
CA LEU A 19 2.62 -3.80 6.05
C LEU A 19 2.06 -3.79 7.48
N THR A 20 1.03 -4.56 7.74
CA THR A 20 0.23 -4.47 8.98
C THR A 20 1.08 -4.50 10.24
N ASP A 21 1.98 -5.49 10.37
CA ASP A 21 2.79 -5.64 11.59
C ASP A 21 3.79 -4.50 11.77
N ARG A 22 4.39 -4.02 10.68
CA ARG A 22 5.34 -2.90 10.72
C ARG A 22 4.65 -1.60 11.10
N ILE A 23 3.43 -1.38 10.62
CA ILE A 23 2.61 -0.23 11.02
C ILE A 23 2.23 -0.35 12.49
N ALA A 24 1.85 -1.55 12.93
CA ALA A 24 1.53 -1.81 14.35
C ALA A 24 2.70 -1.51 15.28
N GLU A 25 3.93 -1.76 14.86
CA GLU A 25 5.12 -1.40 15.64
C GLU A 25 5.26 0.11 15.82
N ILE A 26 4.98 0.89 14.77
CA ILE A 26 5.00 2.34 14.85
C ILE A 26 3.91 2.86 15.80
N VAL A 27 2.74 2.24 15.76
CA VAL A 27 1.64 2.56 16.69
C VAL A 27 2.07 2.31 18.13
N ARG A 28 2.70 1.17 18.42
CA ARG A 28 3.21 0.87 19.76
C ARG A 28 4.25 1.89 20.21
N ALA A 29 5.18 2.25 19.32
CA ALA A 29 6.23 3.23 19.63
C ALA A 29 5.66 4.62 19.91
N SER A 30 4.50 4.95 19.36
CA SER A 30 3.84 6.24 19.59
C SER A 30 3.22 6.36 20.98
N SER A 31 2.95 5.25 21.64
CA SER A 31 2.21 5.16 22.89
C SER A 31 0.78 5.74 22.81
N ALA A 32 0.26 5.96 21.62
CA ALA A 32 -1.11 6.41 21.43
C ALA A 32 -2.08 5.31 21.86
N HIS A 33 -3.06 5.67 22.68
CA HIS A 33 -4.11 4.76 23.10
C HIS A 33 -5.34 4.87 22.20
N GLU A 34 -5.71 6.08 21.86
CA GLU A 34 -6.80 6.40 20.93
C GLU A 34 -6.31 7.40 19.88
N GLY A 35 -6.73 7.25 18.64
CA GLY A 35 -6.33 8.19 17.60
C GLY A 35 -6.51 7.65 16.19
N LEU A 36 -5.70 8.20 15.29
CA LEU A 36 -5.73 7.87 13.88
C LEU A 36 -4.30 7.67 13.37
N ALA A 37 -4.08 6.56 12.68
CA ALA A 37 -2.87 6.31 11.91
C ALA A 37 -3.16 6.58 10.43
N THR A 38 -2.38 7.46 9.82
CA THR A 38 -2.45 7.72 8.39
C THR A 38 -1.21 7.12 7.74
N VAL A 39 -1.42 6.24 6.77
CA VAL A 39 -0.37 5.56 6.01
C VAL A 39 -0.33 6.19 4.63
N PHE A 40 0.84 6.71 4.23
CA PHE A 40 1.00 7.43 2.97
C PHE A 40 2.18 6.90 2.18
N ILE A 41 1.98 6.59 0.89
CA ILE A 41 3.04 6.13 0.01
C ILE A 41 3.54 7.27 -0.88
N HIS A 42 4.88 7.38 -1.03
CA HIS A 42 5.53 8.49 -1.72
C HIS A 42 5.89 8.16 -3.17
N HIS A 43 5.04 7.42 -3.87
CA HIS A 43 5.32 6.96 -5.23
C HIS A 43 4.10 7.05 -6.11
N THR A 44 4.32 7.03 -7.43
CA THR A 44 3.28 7.10 -8.45
C THR A 44 3.08 5.79 -9.21
N SER A 45 3.88 4.77 -8.88
CA SER A 45 3.83 3.45 -9.53
C SER A 45 3.71 2.30 -8.54
N ALA A 46 3.33 2.61 -7.33
CA ALA A 46 2.93 1.69 -6.27
C ALA A 46 1.86 2.36 -5.43
N SER A 47 1.04 1.59 -4.74
CA SER A 47 -0.10 2.12 -4.01
C SER A 47 -0.34 1.35 -2.72
N LEU A 48 -1.39 1.71 -2.00
CA LEU A 48 -1.81 1.07 -0.77
C LEU A 48 -3.21 0.50 -0.94
N ILE A 49 -3.47 -0.63 -0.29
CA ILE A 49 -4.83 -1.20 -0.19
C ILE A 49 -5.03 -1.78 1.20
N VAL A 50 -6.30 -1.84 1.59
CA VAL A 50 -6.76 -2.67 2.70
C VAL A 50 -7.59 -3.78 2.09
N CYS A 51 -7.21 -5.02 2.34
CA CYS A 51 -7.95 -6.15 1.81
C CYS A 51 -7.83 -7.35 2.74
N GLU A 52 -8.51 -8.42 2.37
CA GLU A 52 -8.55 -9.66 3.14
C GLU A 52 -7.14 -10.26 3.24
N ASN A 53 -6.77 -10.66 4.45
CA ASN A 53 -5.38 -11.03 4.79
C ASN A 53 -5.15 -12.53 5.00
N VAL A 54 -6.18 -13.37 4.94
CA VAL A 54 -6.06 -14.79 5.26
C VAL A 54 -5.90 -15.64 4.02
N ASP A 55 -6.80 -15.49 3.05
CA ASP A 55 -6.77 -16.28 1.83
C ASP A 55 -5.96 -15.56 0.74
N PRO A 56 -4.77 -16.09 0.37
CA PRO A 56 -3.94 -15.46 -0.67
C PRO A 56 -4.62 -15.36 -2.03
N SER A 57 -5.66 -16.16 -2.29
CA SER A 57 -6.36 -16.12 -3.57
C SER A 57 -7.05 -14.79 -3.81
N VAL A 58 -7.47 -14.09 -2.75
CA VAL A 58 -8.06 -12.75 -2.89
C VAL A 58 -7.09 -11.80 -3.56
N ARG A 59 -5.84 -11.76 -3.10
CA ARG A 59 -4.83 -10.87 -3.67
C ARG A 59 -4.40 -11.30 -5.07
N ARG A 60 -4.33 -12.61 -5.32
CA ARG A 60 -4.05 -13.12 -6.67
C ARG A 60 -5.16 -12.72 -7.66
N ASP A 61 -6.41 -12.82 -7.24
CA ASP A 61 -7.55 -12.46 -8.08
C ASP A 61 -7.59 -10.95 -8.34
N LEU A 62 -7.29 -10.13 -7.33
CA LEU A 62 -7.18 -8.68 -7.51
C LEU A 62 -6.09 -8.33 -8.52
N GLU A 63 -4.91 -8.97 -8.43
CA GLU A 63 -3.82 -8.75 -9.38
C GLU A 63 -4.24 -9.16 -10.80
N ALA A 64 -4.85 -10.32 -10.95
CA ALA A 64 -5.31 -10.81 -12.25
C ALA A 64 -6.38 -9.89 -12.86
N PHE A 65 -7.31 -9.42 -12.03
CA PHE A 65 -8.37 -8.51 -12.48
C PHE A 65 -7.79 -7.18 -12.97
N VAL A 66 -6.89 -6.60 -12.19
CA VAL A 66 -6.29 -5.29 -12.54
C VAL A 66 -5.35 -5.41 -13.74
N ALA A 67 -4.61 -6.50 -13.86
CA ALA A 67 -3.79 -6.76 -15.04
C ALA A 67 -4.63 -6.82 -16.32
N ARG A 68 -5.83 -7.37 -16.23
CA ARG A 68 -6.77 -7.44 -17.35
C ARG A 68 -7.43 -6.09 -17.64
N LEU A 69 -7.70 -5.31 -16.59
CA LEU A 69 -8.30 -3.98 -16.72
C LEU A 69 -7.34 -2.97 -17.32
N VAL A 70 -6.06 -3.06 -16.95
CA VAL A 70 -5.00 -2.13 -17.37
C VAL A 70 -3.86 -2.93 -17.98
N PRO A 71 -3.97 -3.32 -19.28
CA PRO A 71 -2.94 -4.14 -19.92
C PRO A 71 -1.63 -3.37 -20.12
N ASP A 72 -0.51 -4.07 -19.92
CA ASP A 72 0.79 -3.53 -20.25
C ASP A 72 0.95 -3.40 -21.77
N GLY A 73 1.66 -2.37 -22.19
CA GLY A 73 1.95 -2.16 -23.60
C GLY A 73 0.76 -1.73 -24.46
N ASP A 74 -0.33 -1.26 -23.83
CA ASP A 74 -1.49 -0.78 -24.57
C ASP A 74 -1.07 0.40 -25.46
N PRO A 75 -1.32 0.32 -26.79
CA PRO A 75 -0.89 1.38 -27.72
C PRO A 75 -1.56 2.73 -27.50
N MET A 76 -2.61 2.82 -26.69
CA MET A 76 -3.20 4.12 -26.35
C MET A 76 -2.30 4.98 -25.46
N PHE A 77 -1.32 4.37 -24.79
CA PHE A 77 -0.43 5.11 -23.90
C PHE A 77 0.74 5.71 -24.66
N SER A 78 0.95 7.01 -24.48
CA SER A 78 2.10 7.71 -25.06
C SER A 78 3.30 7.75 -24.12
N HIS A 79 3.10 7.55 -22.82
CA HIS A 79 4.15 7.51 -21.81
C HIS A 79 4.76 6.11 -21.76
N ASP A 80 5.77 5.85 -22.59
CA ASP A 80 6.32 4.50 -22.80
C ASP A 80 7.85 4.43 -22.71
N ALA A 81 8.54 5.52 -22.35
CA ALA A 81 9.99 5.57 -22.35
C ALA A 81 10.64 4.71 -21.27
N GLU A 82 9.92 4.38 -20.20
CA GLU A 82 10.45 3.62 -19.06
C GLU A 82 9.93 2.17 -19.01
N GLY A 83 9.46 1.66 -20.14
CA GLY A 83 8.96 0.30 -20.26
C GLY A 83 7.45 0.24 -20.46
N ASP A 84 6.96 -0.92 -20.88
CA ASP A 84 5.55 -1.13 -21.20
C ASP A 84 4.65 -1.24 -19.95
N ASP A 85 5.24 -1.40 -18.78
CA ASP A 85 4.52 -1.51 -17.51
C ASP A 85 4.43 -0.20 -16.73
N ASP A 86 5.12 0.86 -17.19
CA ASP A 86 5.19 2.10 -16.42
C ASP A 86 3.87 2.88 -16.44
N MET A 87 3.32 3.17 -17.62
CA MET A 87 2.04 3.89 -17.66
C MET A 87 0.91 3.07 -17.06
N PRO A 88 0.80 1.75 -17.28
CA PRO A 88 -0.14 0.93 -16.54
C PRO A 88 0.03 1.02 -15.02
N ALA A 89 1.27 1.09 -14.53
CA ALA A 89 1.51 1.26 -13.09
C ALA A 89 0.96 2.59 -12.56
N HIS A 90 1.09 3.68 -13.34
CA HIS A 90 0.48 4.96 -12.98
C HIS A 90 -1.04 4.86 -12.92
N VAL A 91 -1.67 4.22 -13.88
CA VAL A 91 -3.13 4.02 -13.89
C VAL A 91 -3.58 3.20 -12.68
N ARG A 92 -2.89 2.10 -12.41
CA ARG A 92 -3.18 1.23 -11.27
C ARG A 92 -3.08 2.00 -9.96
N SER A 93 -2.06 2.86 -9.82
CA SER A 93 -1.88 3.70 -8.63
C SER A 93 -3.00 4.72 -8.44
N VAL A 94 -3.45 5.33 -9.54
CA VAL A 94 -4.56 6.32 -9.49
C VAL A 94 -5.88 5.64 -9.13
N LEU A 95 -6.08 4.40 -9.54
CA LEU A 95 -7.30 3.64 -9.26
C LEU A 95 -7.34 3.04 -7.85
N THR A 96 -6.23 3.02 -7.15
CA THR A 96 -6.14 2.47 -5.79
C THR A 96 -5.85 3.59 -4.79
N GLN A 97 -5.17 3.32 -3.69
CA GLN A 97 -5.03 4.29 -2.61
C GLN A 97 -3.59 4.79 -2.49
N THR A 98 -3.42 6.10 -2.32
CA THR A 98 -2.13 6.70 -1.96
C THR A 98 -2.03 6.86 -0.44
N SER A 99 -3.16 6.94 0.23
CA SER A 99 -3.26 7.19 1.66
C SER A 99 -4.38 6.34 2.24
N ILE A 100 -4.13 5.80 3.44
CA ILE A 100 -5.10 4.99 4.17
C ILE A 100 -5.15 5.52 5.60
N GLY A 101 -6.37 5.74 6.11
CA GLY A 101 -6.58 6.05 7.52
C GLY A 101 -7.07 4.82 8.27
N VAL A 102 -6.43 4.50 9.40
CA VAL A 102 -6.84 3.40 10.27
C VAL A 102 -7.00 3.95 11.69
N PRO A 103 -8.17 3.80 12.31
CA PRO A 103 -8.34 4.19 13.70
C PRO A 103 -7.41 3.43 14.64
N ILE A 104 -7.00 4.07 15.70
CA ILE A 104 -6.30 3.43 16.82
C ILE A 104 -7.26 3.37 17.99
N ALA A 105 -7.43 2.20 18.56
CA ALA A 105 -8.26 1.99 19.74
C ALA A 105 -7.54 1.05 20.68
N ASN A 106 -7.52 1.37 21.97
CA ASN A 106 -6.85 0.58 23.00
C ASN A 106 -5.37 0.29 22.65
N GLY A 107 -4.69 1.25 22.06
CA GLY A 107 -3.28 1.15 21.71
C GLY A 107 -2.98 0.29 20.48
N ARG A 108 -3.98 -0.06 19.70
CA ARG A 108 -3.83 -0.96 18.53
C ARG A 108 -4.53 -0.40 17.31
N LEU A 109 -4.07 -0.83 16.13
CA LEU A 109 -4.82 -0.59 14.90
C LEU A 109 -6.19 -1.26 14.99
N ALA A 110 -7.25 -0.48 14.82
CA ALA A 110 -8.63 -0.97 14.88
C ALA A 110 -9.06 -1.56 13.53
N LEU A 111 -8.29 -2.52 13.03
CA LEU A 111 -8.64 -3.26 11.82
C LEU A 111 -9.66 -4.35 12.14
N GLY A 112 -10.54 -4.64 11.18
CA GLY A 112 -11.38 -5.81 11.25
C GLY A 112 -10.54 -7.09 11.18
N THR A 113 -11.13 -8.21 11.60
CA THR A 113 -10.44 -9.52 11.68
C THR A 113 -9.79 -9.90 10.36
N TRP A 114 -10.42 -9.57 9.23
CA TRP A 114 -9.99 -9.96 7.89
C TRP A 114 -9.21 -8.89 7.15
N GLN A 115 -8.95 -7.75 7.79
CA GLN A 115 -8.28 -6.62 7.13
C GLN A 115 -6.78 -6.64 7.38
N GLY A 116 -6.01 -6.50 6.29
CA GLY A 116 -4.59 -6.21 6.34
C GLY A 116 -4.27 -5.01 5.46
N VAL A 117 -3.22 -4.29 5.80
CA VAL A 117 -2.73 -3.16 5.01
C VAL A 117 -1.58 -3.65 4.14
N TYR A 118 -1.67 -3.38 2.84
CA TYR A 118 -0.69 -3.85 1.86
C TYR A 118 -0.15 -2.71 1.02
N LEU A 119 1.13 -2.77 0.71
CA LEU A 119 1.72 -2.06 -0.42
C LEU A 119 1.48 -2.89 -1.68
N TRP A 120 0.99 -2.27 -2.73
CA TRP A 120 0.81 -2.92 -4.03
C TRP A 120 1.83 -2.36 -5.02
N GLU A 121 2.84 -3.17 -5.35
CA GLU A 121 3.84 -2.81 -6.35
C GLU A 121 3.26 -3.05 -7.74
N HIS A 122 3.29 -2.01 -8.58
CA HIS A 122 2.72 -2.10 -9.93
C HIS A 122 3.77 -2.22 -11.02
N ARG A 123 5.06 -2.04 -10.69
CA ARG A 123 6.15 -2.26 -11.63
C ARG A 123 6.61 -3.72 -11.60
N LYS A 124 7.04 -4.23 -12.75
CA LYS A 124 7.53 -5.62 -12.87
C LYS A 124 8.93 -5.81 -12.27
N THR A 125 9.71 -4.73 -12.19
CA THR A 125 11.08 -4.77 -11.66
C THR A 125 11.11 -4.40 -10.18
N PRO A 126 12.15 -4.86 -9.44
CA PRO A 126 12.30 -4.50 -8.04
C PRO A 126 12.46 -3.00 -7.82
N HIS A 127 11.91 -2.50 -6.74
CA HIS A 127 12.01 -1.10 -6.34
C HIS A 127 12.16 -1.01 -4.82
N GLU A 128 12.68 0.13 -4.37
CA GLU A 128 12.65 0.50 -2.97
C GLU A 128 11.53 1.52 -2.79
N ARG A 129 10.54 1.18 -1.95
CA ARG A 129 9.36 2.00 -1.73
C ARG A 129 9.36 2.59 -0.33
N ARG A 130 8.97 3.84 -0.23
CA ARG A 130 8.94 4.59 1.01
C ARG A 130 7.50 4.87 1.42
N VAL A 131 7.19 4.59 2.70
CA VAL A 131 5.86 4.78 3.28
C VAL A 131 6.03 5.51 4.61
N THR A 132 5.21 6.53 4.84
CA THR A 132 5.18 7.26 6.10
C THR A 132 3.91 6.89 6.86
N VAL A 133 4.06 6.65 8.15
CA VAL A 133 2.92 6.46 9.07
C VAL A 133 2.90 7.62 10.04
N SER A 134 1.85 8.40 9.98
CA SER A 134 1.63 9.55 10.88
C SER A 134 0.51 9.21 11.85
N ILE A 135 0.73 9.49 13.13
CA ILE A 135 -0.22 9.17 14.18
C ILE A 135 -0.58 10.44 14.92
N VAL A 136 -1.89 10.69 15.01
CA VAL A 136 -2.46 11.78 15.81
C VAL A 136 -3.39 11.14 16.84
N GLY A 137 -3.21 11.48 18.11
CA GLY A 137 -4.03 10.89 19.15
C GLY A 137 -3.57 11.23 20.55
N GLU A 138 -4.03 10.45 21.51
CA GLU A 138 -3.66 10.62 22.91
C GLU A 138 -3.56 9.26 23.63
#